data_b3a6ad1316e30da0e009ddf21cf32e68
#
_entry.id   b3a6ad1316e30da0e009ddf21cf32e68
#
_cell.length_a   1.000
_cell.length_b   1.000
_cell.length_c   1.000
_cell.angle_alpha   90.00
_cell.angle_beta   90.00
_cell.angle_gamma   90.00
#
_symmetry.space_group_name_H-M   'P 1'
#
loop_
_entity.id
_entity.type
_entity.pdbx_description
1 polymer ?
#
loop_
_entity_poly.entity_id
_entity_poly.type
_entity_poly.pdbx_seq_one_letter_code
_entity_poly.pdbx_strand_id
1 'polypeptide(L)'
;MGAIDIYKTLRPKQWVKNLFVFAPLVFSVKLFDLHSITLATKAFFSFCFISGALYTLNDLFDINEDRLHPVKRLRPLASGRLTKSAAIAIIIISAAIGLALAFSLN
;
A
#
# COMPACT_ATOMS: atom_id res chain seq x y z
N MET A 1 -7.71 -15.86 -9.42
CA MET A 1 -7.14 -14.82 -8.58
C MET A 1 -5.77 -15.29 -8.09
N GLY A 2 -4.72 -14.59 -8.40
CA GLY A 2 -3.36 -14.99 -8.08
C GLY A 2 -2.63 -13.93 -7.24
N ALA A 3 -1.45 -14.31 -6.74
CA ALA A 3 -0.59 -13.42 -5.97
C ALA A 3 -0.20 -12.16 -6.76
N ILE A 4 -0.03 -12.28 -8.08
CA ILE A 4 0.29 -11.16 -8.96
C ILE A 4 -0.83 -10.12 -8.96
N ASP A 5 -2.09 -10.53 -8.92
CA ASP A 5 -3.22 -9.61 -8.89
C ASP A 5 -3.29 -8.84 -7.56
N ILE A 6 -2.97 -9.50 -6.46
CA ILE A 6 -2.87 -8.85 -5.14
C ILE A 6 -1.73 -7.83 -5.15
N TYR A 7 -0.57 -8.22 -5.67
CA TYR A 7 0.60 -7.36 -5.81
C TYR A 7 0.28 -6.11 -6.63
N LYS A 8 -0.35 -6.26 -7.80
CA LYS A 8 -0.72 -5.13 -8.67
C LYS A 8 -1.72 -4.20 -8.00
N THR A 9 -2.65 -4.75 -7.23
CA THR A 9 -3.69 -3.96 -6.56
C THR A 9 -3.10 -3.07 -5.46
N LEU A 10 -2.12 -3.56 -4.70
CA LEU A 10 -1.43 -2.79 -3.67
C LEU A 10 -0.49 -1.73 -4.24
N ARG A 11 -0.18 -1.81 -5.53
CA ARG A 11 0.65 -0.83 -6.27
C ARG A 11 2.00 -0.57 -5.62
N PRO A 12 2.89 -1.58 -5.50
CA PRO A 12 4.21 -1.38 -4.89
C PRO A 12 5.06 -0.32 -5.57
N LYS A 13 4.83 -0.08 -6.87
CA LYS A 13 5.53 0.99 -7.60
C LYS A 13 5.27 2.37 -7.00
N GLN A 14 4.09 2.57 -6.39
CA GLN A 14 3.76 3.83 -5.72
C GLN A 14 4.42 3.94 -4.35
N TRP A 15 4.88 2.82 -3.79
CA TRP A 15 5.55 2.80 -2.49
C TRP A 15 6.89 3.55 -2.52
N VAL A 16 7.50 3.71 -3.70
CA VAL A 16 8.73 4.48 -3.85
C VAL A 16 8.58 5.88 -3.28
N LYS A 17 7.40 6.47 -3.41
CA LYS A 17 7.10 7.79 -2.85
C LYS A 17 7.18 7.80 -1.32
N ASN A 18 6.90 6.65 -0.69
CA ASN A 18 6.95 6.54 0.77
C ASN A 18 8.38 6.49 1.31
N LEU A 19 9.38 6.35 0.43
CA LEU A 19 10.80 6.44 0.83
C LEU A 19 11.16 7.82 1.40
N PHE A 20 10.35 8.84 1.13
CA PHE A 20 10.52 10.15 1.76
C PHE A 20 10.46 10.11 3.28
N VAL A 21 9.85 9.06 3.86
CA VAL A 21 9.85 8.83 5.32
C VAL A 21 11.28 8.74 5.86
N PHE A 22 12.23 8.31 5.06
CA PHE A 22 13.63 8.20 5.46
C PHE A 22 14.41 9.52 5.37
N ALA A 23 13.83 10.57 4.79
CA ALA A 23 14.52 11.85 4.64
C ALA A 23 14.97 12.44 5.98
N PRO A 24 14.15 12.48 7.05
CA PRO A 24 14.61 12.95 8.35
C PRO A 24 15.81 12.17 8.89
N LEU A 25 15.87 10.87 8.63
CA LEU A 25 16.98 10.02 9.06
C LEU A 25 18.29 10.45 8.40
N VAL A 26 18.25 10.71 7.09
CA VAL A 26 19.42 11.14 6.33
C VAL A 26 19.89 12.53 6.76
N PHE A 27 18.95 13.48 6.87
CA PHE A 27 19.27 14.87 7.21
C PHE A 27 19.69 15.05 8.66
N SER A 28 19.27 14.16 9.57
CA SER A 28 19.66 14.21 10.97
C SER A 28 21.02 13.56 11.25
N VAL A 29 21.65 12.98 10.23
CA VAL A 29 22.91 12.22 10.31
C VAL A 29 22.82 11.01 11.27
N LYS A 30 21.61 10.46 11.43
CA LYS A 30 21.36 9.26 12.25
C LYS A 30 21.22 8.00 11.42
N LEU A 31 21.84 8.01 10.24
CA LEU A 31 21.70 6.93 9.26
C LEU A 31 22.13 5.56 9.81
N PHE A 32 23.08 5.53 10.73
CA PHE A 32 23.57 4.29 11.34
C PHE A 32 23.05 4.05 12.77
N ASP A 33 22.12 4.90 13.25
CA ASP A 33 21.48 4.66 14.53
C ASP A 33 20.39 3.61 14.38
N LEU A 34 20.59 2.46 15.00
CA LEU A 34 19.69 1.32 14.87
C LEU A 34 18.25 1.66 15.30
N HIS A 35 18.09 2.43 16.37
CA HIS A 35 16.76 2.84 16.84
C HIS A 35 16.05 3.71 15.81
N SER A 36 16.74 4.69 15.26
CA SER A 36 16.18 5.60 14.24
C SER A 36 15.86 4.85 12.94
N ILE A 37 16.72 3.92 12.52
CA ILE A 37 16.48 3.08 11.34
C ILE A 37 15.23 2.23 11.56
N THR A 38 15.07 1.64 12.74
CA THR A 38 13.91 0.81 13.08
C THR A 38 12.62 1.62 13.01
N LEU A 39 12.59 2.82 13.61
CA LEU A 39 11.43 3.70 13.57
C LEU A 39 11.08 4.12 12.14
N ALA A 40 12.07 4.52 11.35
CA ALA A 40 11.87 4.94 9.97
C ALA A 40 11.35 3.77 9.10
N THR A 41 11.88 2.56 9.31
CA THR A 41 11.44 1.37 8.59
C THR A 41 10.00 1.02 8.94
N LYS A 42 9.62 1.06 10.21
CA LYS A 42 8.23 0.84 10.63
C LYS A 42 7.28 1.88 10.01
N ALA A 43 7.68 3.15 10.03
CA ALA A 43 6.89 4.20 9.42
C ALA A 43 6.73 4.00 7.92
N PHE A 44 7.80 3.60 7.22
CA PHE A 44 7.75 3.32 5.79
C PHE A 44 6.71 2.23 5.48
N PHE A 45 6.81 1.08 6.15
CA PHE A 45 5.87 -0.02 5.91
C PHE A 45 4.45 0.33 6.34
N SER A 46 4.29 1.09 7.43
CA SER A 46 2.97 1.59 7.84
C SER A 46 2.33 2.38 6.70
N PHE A 47 3.05 3.34 6.11
CA PHE A 47 2.55 4.11 4.97
C PHE A 47 2.26 3.24 3.76
N CYS A 48 3.12 2.26 3.48
CA CYS A 48 2.93 1.35 2.34
C CYS A 48 1.63 0.55 2.47
N PHE A 49 1.38 -0.03 3.64
CA PHE A 49 0.17 -0.83 3.86
C PHE A 49 -1.09 0.04 3.87
N ILE A 50 -1.04 1.21 4.49
CA ILE A 50 -2.19 2.13 4.49
C ILE A 50 -2.45 2.65 3.07
N SER A 51 -1.41 3.03 2.33
CA SER A 51 -1.54 3.45 0.94
C SER A 51 -2.14 2.35 0.06
N GLY A 52 -1.66 1.11 0.23
CA GLY A 52 -2.19 -0.04 -0.48
C GLY A 52 -3.66 -0.27 -0.21
N ALA A 53 -4.09 -0.13 1.05
CA ALA A 53 -5.49 -0.23 1.43
C ALA A 53 -6.33 0.86 0.75
N LEU A 54 -5.83 2.09 0.72
CA LEU A 54 -6.54 3.21 0.08
C LEU A 54 -6.62 3.05 -1.44
N TYR A 55 -5.55 2.59 -2.09
CA TYR A 55 -5.57 2.31 -3.53
C TYR A 55 -6.55 1.20 -3.86
N THR A 56 -6.59 0.15 -3.04
CA THR A 56 -7.54 -0.96 -3.23
C THR A 56 -8.98 -0.47 -3.08
N LEU A 57 -9.24 0.36 -2.06
CA LEU A 57 -10.55 0.95 -1.84
C LEU A 57 -10.98 1.81 -3.03
N ASN A 58 -10.07 2.64 -3.55
CA ASN A 58 -10.32 3.47 -4.72
C ASN A 58 -10.66 2.61 -5.95
N ASP A 59 -9.90 1.54 -6.18
CA ASP A 59 -10.14 0.63 -7.30
C ASP A 59 -11.49 -0.08 -7.15
N LEU A 60 -11.90 -0.38 -5.91
CA LEU A 60 -13.21 -1.01 -5.63
C LEU A 60 -14.37 -0.06 -5.99
N PHE A 61 -14.25 1.21 -5.66
CA PHE A 61 -15.28 2.20 -6.02
C PHE A 61 -15.32 2.49 -7.53
N ASP A 62 -14.18 2.38 -8.22
CA ASP A 62 -14.06 2.78 -9.62
C ASP A 62 -14.22 1.61 -10.61
N ILE A 63 -14.68 0.43 -10.15
CA ILE A 63 -14.78 -0.76 -11.01
C ILE A 63 -15.54 -0.45 -12.31
N ASN A 64 -16.71 0.15 -12.23
CA ASN A 64 -17.55 0.40 -13.40
C ASN A 64 -16.89 1.39 -14.36
N GLU A 65 -16.29 2.44 -13.84
CA GLU A 65 -15.59 3.46 -14.64
C GLU A 65 -14.32 2.88 -15.27
N ASP A 66 -13.56 2.10 -14.51
CA ASP A 66 -12.31 1.50 -14.97
C ASP A 66 -12.55 0.51 -16.11
N ARG A 67 -13.69 -0.21 -16.11
CA ARG A 67 -14.06 -1.15 -17.19
C ARG A 67 -14.26 -0.43 -18.52
N LEU A 68 -14.61 0.83 -18.49
CA LEU A 68 -14.81 1.65 -19.69
C LEU A 68 -13.54 2.31 -20.19
N HIS A 69 -12.46 2.26 -19.40
CA HIS A 69 -11.20 2.90 -19.74
C HIS A 69 -10.29 1.93 -20.52
N PRO A 70 -9.61 2.39 -21.60
CA PRO A 70 -8.78 1.50 -22.44
C PRO A 70 -7.65 0.80 -21.69
N VAL A 71 -7.09 1.44 -20.66
CA VAL A 71 -5.96 0.91 -19.87
C VAL A 71 -6.42 0.40 -18.51
N LYS A 72 -7.23 1.19 -17.80
CA LYS A 72 -7.66 0.86 -16.44
C LYS A 72 -8.52 -0.39 -16.36
N ARG A 73 -9.17 -0.78 -17.44
CA ARG A 73 -9.94 -2.05 -17.52
C ARG A 73 -9.07 -3.28 -17.25
N LEU A 74 -7.76 -3.16 -17.38
CA LEU A 74 -6.80 -4.24 -17.12
C LEU A 74 -6.46 -4.42 -15.65
N ARG A 75 -6.89 -3.50 -14.78
CA ARG A 75 -6.69 -3.62 -13.34
C ARG A 75 -7.36 -4.88 -12.80
N PRO A 76 -6.79 -5.54 -11.78
CA PRO A 76 -7.34 -6.80 -11.27
C PRO A 76 -8.82 -6.74 -10.91
N LEU A 77 -9.29 -5.71 -10.23
CA LEU A 77 -10.71 -5.56 -9.88
C LEU A 77 -11.59 -5.28 -11.10
N ALA A 78 -11.18 -4.37 -11.96
CA ALA A 78 -11.95 -4.01 -13.15
C ALA A 78 -12.06 -5.20 -14.12
N SER A 79 -10.99 -5.97 -14.27
CA SER A 79 -10.95 -7.13 -15.16
C SER A 79 -11.69 -8.36 -14.61
N GLY A 80 -12.02 -8.38 -13.32
CA GLY A 80 -12.67 -9.51 -12.67
C GLY A 80 -11.69 -10.58 -12.17
N ARG A 81 -10.39 -10.42 -12.35
CA ARG A 81 -9.40 -11.37 -11.82
C ARG A 81 -9.34 -11.36 -10.29
N LEU A 82 -9.65 -10.21 -9.68
CA LEU A 82 -9.74 -10.07 -8.23
C LEU A 82 -11.21 -9.83 -7.86
N THR A 83 -11.75 -10.65 -6.97
CA THR A 83 -13.14 -10.51 -6.52
C THR A 83 -13.29 -9.34 -5.55
N LYS A 84 -14.52 -8.81 -5.44
CA LYS A 84 -14.82 -7.75 -4.47
C LYS A 84 -14.56 -8.20 -3.03
N SER A 85 -14.90 -9.46 -2.70
CA SER A 85 -14.66 -10.02 -1.37
C SER A 85 -13.16 -10.07 -1.05
N ALA A 86 -12.33 -10.48 -2.02
CA ALA A 86 -10.88 -10.48 -1.86
C ALA A 86 -10.34 -9.07 -1.68
N ALA A 87 -10.87 -8.10 -2.42
CA ALA A 87 -10.48 -6.69 -2.29
C ALA A 87 -10.78 -6.15 -0.88
N ILE A 88 -11.96 -6.46 -0.35
CA ILE A 88 -12.34 -6.06 1.01
C ILE A 88 -11.39 -6.67 2.03
N ALA A 89 -11.04 -7.96 1.88
CA ALA A 89 -10.07 -8.62 2.74
C ALA A 89 -8.70 -7.94 2.69
N ILE A 90 -8.23 -7.58 1.50
CA ILE A 90 -6.96 -6.86 1.31
C ILE A 90 -6.99 -5.53 2.03
N ILE A 91 -8.07 -4.77 1.90
CA ILE A 91 -8.24 -3.47 2.57
C ILE A 91 -8.13 -3.63 4.08
N ILE A 92 -8.89 -4.57 4.65
CA ILE A 92 -8.93 -4.79 6.10
C ILE A 92 -7.56 -5.23 6.61
N ILE A 93 -6.95 -6.23 5.97
CA ILE A 93 -5.66 -6.77 6.40
C ILE A 93 -4.56 -5.72 6.27
N SER A 94 -4.49 -5.02 5.13
CA SER A 94 -3.46 -4.00 4.89
C SER A 94 -3.61 -2.83 5.86
N ALA A 95 -4.82 -2.35 6.08
CA ALA A 95 -5.09 -1.27 7.03
C ALA A 95 -4.73 -1.70 8.46
N ALA A 96 -5.08 -2.92 8.84
CA ALA A 96 -4.75 -3.44 10.17
C ALA A 96 -3.24 -3.52 10.40
N ILE A 97 -2.50 -4.04 9.42
CA ILE A 97 -1.03 -4.12 9.49
C ILE A 97 -0.43 -2.71 9.57
N GLY A 98 -0.88 -1.80 8.71
CA GLY A 98 -0.38 -0.43 8.69
C GLY A 98 -0.62 0.31 9.99
N LEU A 99 -1.82 0.18 10.56
CA LEU A 99 -2.17 0.81 11.84
C LEU A 99 -1.40 0.18 13.00
N ALA A 100 -1.23 -1.15 13.02
CA ALA A 100 -0.45 -1.82 14.03
C ALA A 100 1.00 -1.33 14.04
N LEU A 101 1.61 -1.19 12.86
CA LEU A 101 2.95 -0.64 12.72
C LEU A 101 3.02 0.82 13.20
N ALA A 102 2.01 1.63 12.85
CA ALA A 102 1.95 3.02 13.27
C ALA A 102 1.87 3.15 14.80
N PHE A 103 1.02 2.36 15.44
CA PHE A 103 0.90 2.35 16.90
C PHE A 103 2.17 1.84 17.58
N SER A 104 2.96 0.99 16.92
CA SER A 104 4.22 0.48 17.46
C SER A 104 5.34 1.54 17.49
N LEU A 105 5.11 2.71 16.88
CA LEU A 105 6.10 3.81 16.88
C LEU A 105 6.17 4.56 18.21
N ASN A 106 5.18 4.40 19.08
CA ASN A 106 5.12 5.07 20.37
C ASN A 106 5.75 4.24 21.48
#